data_f7fe331eee8ba9547d30854539b0b719
#
_entry.id   f7fe331eee8ba9547d30854539b0b719
#
_cell.length_a   1.000
_cell.length_b   1.000
_cell.length_c   1.000
_cell.angle_alpha   90.00
_cell.angle_beta   90.00
_cell.angle_gamma   90.00
#
_symmetry.space_group_name_H-M   'P 1'
#
loop_
_entity.id
_entity.type
_entity.pdbx_description
1 polymer ?
#
loop_
_entity_poly.entity_id
_entity_poly.type
_entity_poly.pdbx_seq_one_letter_code
_entity_poly.pdbx_strand_id
1 'polypeptide(L)'
;KETIVVVDEAQMLQDDSIFEEMRLLLNLQLDDAFLITLLLVGQPPLIESIRRHGGLDQRIATRGVLRPFSDEDTRTYIDFRLKTAGREGAIFHPEAIDLIHQYTSGVPRKINNICDIALVIGYSRKLQGIDADWAQRLIQAERGDGA
;
A
#
# COMPACT_ATOMS: atom_id res chain seq x y z
N LYS A 1 12.52 -13.02 -24.44
CA LYS A 1 11.71 -12.93 -23.20
C LYS A 1 12.26 -11.81 -22.34
N GLU A 2 11.43 -10.89 -21.95
CA GLU A 2 11.78 -9.84 -21.02
C GLU A 2 11.72 -10.38 -19.59
N THR A 3 12.73 -10.07 -18.77
CA THR A 3 12.80 -10.49 -17.37
C THR A 3 12.63 -9.27 -16.48
N ILE A 4 11.65 -9.31 -15.56
CA ILE A 4 11.45 -8.27 -14.57
C ILE A 4 12.00 -8.78 -13.23
N VAL A 5 12.93 -8.03 -12.67
CA VAL A 5 13.49 -8.28 -11.33
C VAL A 5 12.93 -7.22 -10.39
N VAL A 6 12.25 -7.68 -9.33
CA VAL A 6 11.68 -6.80 -8.30
C VAL A 6 12.52 -6.91 -7.04
N VAL A 7 13.02 -5.78 -6.55
CA VAL A 7 13.71 -5.67 -5.27
C VAL A 7 12.82 -4.88 -4.33
N ASP A 8 12.19 -5.58 -3.39
CA ASP A 8 11.34 -4.98 -2.36
C ASP A 8 12.18 -4.58 -1.14
N GLU A 9 11.68 -3.62 -0.35
CA GLU A 9 12.39 -3.03 0.79
C GLU A 9 13.80 -2.52 0.42
N ALA A 10 13.95 -2.00 -0.79
CA ALA A 10 15.26 -1.62 -1.36
C ALA A 10 15.98 -0.51 -0.57
N GLN A 11 15.30 0.24 0.33
CA GLN A 11 15.93 1.17 1.26
C GLN A 11 16.82 0.46 2.30
N MET A 12 16.70 -0.86 2.45
CA MET A 12 17.55 -1.66 3.36
C MET A 12 18.92 -1.98 2.75
N LEU A 13 19.13 -1.70 1.48
CA LEU A 13 20.42 -1.84 0.82
C LEU A 13 21.36 -0.75 1.33
N GLN A 14 22.35 -1.16 2.12
CA GLN A 14 23.30 -0.24 2.78
C GLN A 14 24.67 -0.21 2.09
N ASP A 15 24.97 -1.23 1.28
CA ASP A 15 26.25 -1.32 0.58
C ASP A 15 26.14 -0.64 -0.79
N ASP A 16 26.95 0.40 -0.97
CA ASP A 16 27.02 1.16 -2.21
C ASP A 16 27.43 0.29 -3.42
N SER A 17 28.15 -0.80 -3.20
CA SER A 17 28.54 -1.73 -4.24
C SER A 17 27.34 -2.41 -4.90
N ILE A 18 26.25 -2.67 -4.16
CA ILE A 18 25.04 -3.30 -4.68
C ILE A 18 24.37 -2.40 -5.75
N PHE A 19 24.34 -1.10 -5.53
CA PHE A 19 23.79 -0.15 -6.50
C PHE A 19 24.62 -0.10 -7.78
N GLU A 20 25.93 -0.26 -7.65
CA GLU A 20 26.81 -0.35 -8.81
C GLU A 20 26.63 -1.67 -9.57
N GLU A 21 26.48 -2.78 -8.87
CA GLU A 21 26.17 -4.08 -9.49
C GLU A 21 24.83 -4.04 -10.22
N MET A 22 23.81 -3.42 -9.64
CA MET A 22 22.51 -3.22 -10.31
C MET A 22 22.66 -2.38 -11.57
N ARG A 23 23.51 -1.34 -11.55
CA ARG A 23 23.81 -0.54 -12.73
C ARG A 23 24.47 -1.38 -13.83
N LEU A 24 25.38 -2.28 -13.46
CA LEU A 24 26.05 -3.18 -14.39
C LEU A 24 25.08 -4.20 -14.99
N LEU A 25 24.17 -4.77 -14.19
CA LEU A 25 23.12 -5.67 -14.67
C LEU A 25 22.23 -5.03 -15.73
N LEU A 26 21.91 -3.73 -15.59
CA LEU A 26 21.12 -2.99 -16.57
C LEU A 26 21.85 -2.75 -17.91
N ASN A 27 23.16 -3.04 -17.99
CA ASN A 27 23.90 -3.00 -19.26
C ASN A 27 23.78 -4.29 -20.06
N LEU A 28 23.19 -5.35 -19.51
CA LEU A 28 23.01 -6.60 -20.24
C LEU A 28 21.98 -6.43 -21.35
N GLN A 29 22.47 -6.51 -22.57
CA GLN A 29 21.67 -6.38 -23.79
C GLN A 29 21.97 -7.55 -24.71
N LEU A 30 20.98 -7.94 -25.50
CA LEU A 30 21.11 -8.88 -26.58
C LEU A 30 20.36 -8.33 -27.81
N ASP A 31 21.05 -8.20 -28.94
CA ASP A 31 20.46 -7.71 -30.21
C ASP A 31 19.68 -6.38 -30.02
N ASP A 32 20.30 -5.41 -29.35
CA ASP A 32 19.70 -4.10 -29.03
C ASP A 32 18.47 -4.13 -28.10
N ALA A 33 18.18 -5.28 -27.47
CA ALA A 33 17.12 -5.41 -26.49
C ALA A 33 17.67 -5.52 -25.05
N PHE A 34 17.07 -4.79 -24.12
CA PHE A 34 17.38 -4.95 -22.70
C PHE A 34 16.85 -6.29 -22.21
N LEU A 35 17.70 -7.05 -21.52
CA LEU A 35 17.33 -8.38 -21.01
C LEU A 35 16.59 -8.30 -19.65
N ILE A 36 16.80 -7.22 -18.91
CA ILE A 36 16.31 -7.07 -17.55
C ILE A 36 15.65 -5.70 -17.39
N THR A 37 14.44 -5.71 -16.83
CA THR A 37 13.78 -4.54 -16.27
C THR A 37 13.85 -4.64 -14.74
N LEU A 38 14.46 -3.65 -14.10
CA LEU A 38 14.60 -3.60 -12.64
C LEU A 38 13.52 -2.70 -12.03
N LEU A 39 12.77 -3.23 -11.07
CA LEU A 39 11.79 -2.51 -10.27
C LEU A 39 12.28 -2.45 -8.82
N LEU A 40 12.66 -1.27 -8.36
CA LEU A 40 13.02 -1.03 -6.96
C LEU A 40 11.79 -0.50 -6.22
N VAL A 41 11.39 -1.20 -5.17
CA VAL A 41 10.28 -0.83 -4.30
C VAL A 41 10.83 -0.57 -2.90
N GLY A 42 10.41 0.50 -2.26
CA GLY A 42 10.92 0.82 -0.93
C GLY A 42 10.33 2.09 -0.34
N GLN A 43 10.75 2.40 0.86
CA GLN A 43 10.34 3.58 1.60
C GLN A 43 11.07 4.85 1.09
N PRO A 44 10.60 6.08 1.42
CA PRO A 44 11.16 7.33 0.92
C PRO A 44 12.69 7.49 0.99
N PRO A 45 13.43 6.96 1.99
CA PRO A 45 14.89 7.04 2.02
C PRO A 45 15.57 6.40 0.81
N LEU A 46 14.92 5.46 0.11
CA LEU A 46 15.45 4.87 -1.12
C LEU A 46 15.73 5.93 -2.20
N ILE A 47 14.91 6.96 -2.28
CA ILE A 47 15.06 8.04 -3.27
C ILE A 47 16.41 8.75 -3.07
N GLU A 48 16.78 9.02 -1.81
CA GLU A 48 18.05 9.68 -1.49
C GLU A 48 19.25 8.75 -1.73
N SER A 49 19.10 7.47 -1.39
CA SER A 49 20.13 6.46 -1.68
C SER A 49 20.41 6.36 -3.17
N ILE A 50 19.39 6.28 -4.00
CA ILE A 50 19.55 6.24 -5.45
C ILE A 50 20.20 7.52 -5.99
N ARG A 51 19.79 8.71 -5.52
CA ARG A 51 20.37 10.00 -5.95
C ARG A 51 21.87 10.11 -5.69
N ARG A 52 22.36 9.48 -4.62
CA ARG A 52 23.81 9.42 -4.34
C ARG A 52 24.55 8.58 -5.38
N HIS A 53 23.90 7.64 -6.03
CA HIS A 53 24.45 6.77 -7.07
C HIS A 53 24.04 7.26 -8.46
N GLY A 54 24.63 8.39 -8.91
CA GLY A 54 24.26 9.07 -10.14
C GLY A 54 24.25 8.18 -11.38
N GLY A 55 25.11 7.15 -11.44
CA GLY A 55 25.13 6.20 -12.55
C GLY A 55 23.86 5.33 -12.64
N LEU A 56 23.28 4.94 -11.50
CA LEU A 56 22.00 4.25 -11.44
C LEU A 56 20.83 5.23 -11.61
N ASP A 57 20.92 6.39 -10.99
CA ASP A 57 19.88 7.43 -11.06
C ASP A 57 19.55 7.85 -12.48
N GLN A 58 20.56 7.98 -13.35
CA GLN A 58 20.40 8.31 -14.77
C GLN A 58 19.72 7.21 -15.60
N ARG A 59 19.64 5.98 -15.09
CA ARG A 59 19.02 4.84 -15.76
C ARG A 59 17.59 4.59 -15.36
N ILE A 60 17.07 5.33 -14.38
CA ILE A 60 15.69 5.21 -13.94
C ILE A 60 14.78 5.93 -14.91
N ALA A 61 14.00 5.14 -15.66
CA ALA A 61 13.06 5.66 -16.63
C ALA A 61 11.81 6.27 -15.98
N THR A 62 11.35 5.72 -14.86
CA THR A 62 10.12 6.17 -14.20
C THR A 62 10.24 6.08 -12.69
N ARG A 63 9.68 7.08 -12.00
CA ARG A 63 9.54 7.09 -10.54
C ARG A 63 8.09 7.32 -10.17
N GLY A 64 7.61 6.55 -9.21
CA GLY A 64 6.27 6.68 -8.65
C GLY A 64 6.33 6.79 -7.12
N VAL A 65 5.42 7.57 -6.56
CA VAL A 65 5.22 7.65 -5.11
C VAL A 65 3.79 7.25 -4.80
N LEU A 66 3.64 6.18 -4.01
CA LEU A 66 2.34 5.77 -3.51
C LEU A 66 1.97 6.67 -2.32
N ARG A 67 0.83 7.33 -2.44
CA ARG A 67 0.27 8.18 -1.38
C ARG A 67 -0.84 7.43 -0.66
N PRO A 68 -1.12 7.76 0.61
CA PRO A 68 -2.36 7.32 1.24
C PRO A 68 -3.57 7.70 0.40
N PHE A 69 -4.63 6.93 0.50
CA PHE A 69 -5.90 7.21 -0.18
C PHE A 69 -6.53 8.50 0.33
N SER A 70 -7.19 9.23 -0.56
CA SER A 70 -8.14 10.28 -0.20
C SER A 70 -9.38 9.67 0.45
N ASP A 71 -10.27 10.51 0.97
CA ASP A 71 -11.57 10.06 1.50
C ASP A 71 -12.38 9.32 0.43
N GLU A 72 -12.46 9.87 -0.78
CA GLU A 72 -13.16 9.25 -1.92
C GLU A 72 -12.52 7.93 -2.34
N ASP A 73 -11.17 7.87 -2.42
CA ASP A 73 -10.46 6.63 -2.72
C ASP A 73 -10.70 5.57 -1.64
N THR A 74 -10.76 5.97 -0.36
CA THR A 74 -11.03 5.06 0.75
C THR A 74 -12.42 4.43 0.62
N ARG A 75 -13.45 5.23 0.28
CA ARG A 75 -14.81 4.74 0.02
C ARG A 75 -14.83 3.74 -1.14
N THR A 76 -14.26 4.16 -2.27
CA THR A 76 -14.17 3.33 -3.48
C THR A 76 -13.42 2.03 -3.21
N TYR A 77 -12.34 2.08 -2.44
CA TYR A 77 -11.54 0.92 -2.07
C TYR A 77 -12.32 -0.08 -1.20
N ILE A 78 -13.01 0.39 -0.16
CA ILE A 78 -13.83 -0.47 0.71
C ILE A 78 -14.94 -1.14 -0.12
N ASP A 79 -15.66 -0.38 -0.93
CA ASP A 79 -16.71 -0.90 -1.79
C ASP A 79 -16.18 -1.93 -2.80
N PHE A 80 -15.04 -1.65 -3.42
CA PHE A 80 -14.39 -2.58 -4.34
C PHE A 80 -14.03 -3.90 -3.66
N ARG A 81 -13.45 -3.84 -2.44
CA ARG A 81 -13.09 -5.04 -1.67
C ARG A 81 -14.31 -5.87 -1.30
N LEU A 82 -15.40 -5.25 -0.86
CA LEU A 82 -16.66 -5.94 -0.54
C LEU A 82 -17.25 -6.61 -1.78
N LYS A 83 -17.33 -5.92 -2.92
CA LYS A 83 -17.80 -6.48 -4.18
C LYS A 83 -16.96 -7.66 -4.65
N THR A 84 -15.63 -7.54 -4.55
CA THR A 84 -14.71 -8.62 -4.92
C THR A 84 -14.89 -9.85 -4.03
N ALA A 85 -15.26 -9.66 -2.76
CA ALA A 85 -15.60 -10.72 -1.83
C ALA A 85 -17.02 -11.31 -2.05
N GLY A 86 -17.74 -10.88 -3.09
CA GLY A 86 -19.08 -11.38 -3.45
C GLY A 86 -20.22 -10.72 -2.67
N ARG A 87 -19.97 -9.61 -1.98
CA ARG A 87 -21.03 -8.88 -1.26
C ARG A 87 -21.70 -7.85 -2.17
N GLU A 88 -23.01 -8.02 -2.37
CA GLU A 88 -23.86 -6.99 -2.97
C GLU A 88 -24.46 -6.09 -1.87
N GLY A 89 -24.36 -4.78 -2.06
CA GLY A 89 -24.85 -3.75 -1.14
C GLY A 89 -23.86 -3.32 -0.07
N ALA A 90 -24.08 -2.09 0.44
CA ALA A 90 -23.22 -1.47 1.43
C ALA A 90 -23.39 -2.13 2.80
N ILE A 91 -22.28 -2.49 3.43
CA ILE A 91 -22.22 -2.91 4.83
C ILE A 91 -21.83 -1.74 5.73
N PHE A 92 -20.88 -0.94 5.28
CA PHE A 92 -20.43 0.25 5.99
C PHE A 92 -21.28 1.44 5.59
N HIS A 93 -21.83 2.15 6.57
CA HIS A 93 -22.51 3.41 6.33
C HIS A 93 -21.49 4.49 5.96
N PRO A 94 -21.87 5.52 5.18
CA PRO A 94 -20.94 6.56 4.75
C PRO A 94 -20.16 7.20 5.89
N GLU A 95 -20.83 7.51 6.99
CA GLU A 95 -20.26 8.16 8.18
C GLU A 95 -19.26 7.23 8.90
N ALA A 96 -19.45 5.92 8.85
CA ALA A 96 -18.51 4.94 9.37
C ALA A 96 -17.23 4.93 8.54
N ILE A 97 -17.35 5.02 7.21
CA ILE A 97 -16.20 5.09 6.30
C ILE A 97 -15.38 6.36 6.56
N ASP A 98 -16.04 7.50 6.83
CA ASP A 98 -15.37 8.76 7.18
C ASP A 98 -14.52 8.62 8.43
N LEU A 99 -15.06 7.99 9.47
CA LEU A 99 -14.32 7.72 10.71
C LEU A 99 -13.15 6.75 10.47
N ILE A 100 -13.35 5.72 9.66
CA ILE A 100 -12.30 4.79 9.26
C ILE A 100 -11.19 5.54 8.51
N HIS A 101 -11.54 6.40 7.55
CA HIS A 101 -10.55 7.21 6.83
C HIS A 101 -9.74 8.10 7.78
N GLN A 102 -10.40 8.84 8.67
CA GLN A 102 -9.74 9.70 9.65
C GLN A 102 -8.79 8.92 10.55
N TYR A 103 -9.21 7.74 11.03
CA TYR A 103 -8.38 6.89 11.88
C TYR A 103 -7.16 6.31 11.16
N THR A 104 -7.36 5.87 9.92
CA THR A 104 -6.34 5.17 9.12
C THR A 104 -5.44 6.12 8.34
N SER A 105 -5.85 7.40 8.22
CA SER A 105 -5.23 8.41 7.36
C SER A 105 -5.08 7.91 5.91
N GLY A 106 -6.02 7.11 5.44
CA GLY A 106 -6.03 6.55 4.08
C GLY A 106 -4.99 5.46 3.80
N VAL A 107 -4.34 4.90 4.83
CA VAL A 107 -3.34 3.82 4.65
C VAL A 107 -4.05 2.48 4.42
N PRO A 108 -3.89 1.82 3.23
CA PRO A 108 -4.66 0.64 2.85
C PRO A 108 -4.58 -0.52 3.86
N ARG A 109 -3.38 -0.78 4.40
CA ARG A 109 -3.20 -1.84 5.42
C ARG A 109 -4.02 -1.57 6.68
N LYS A 110 -4.07 -0.31 7.14
CA LYS A 110 -4.87 0.07 8.30
C LYS A 110 -6.37 0.00 8.01
N ILE A 111 -6.78 0.41 6.79
CA ILE A 111 -8.18 0.29 6.33
C ILE A 111 -8.60 -1.17 6.36
N ASN A 112 -7.81 -2.08 5.78
CA ASN A 112 -8.11 -3.50 5.81
C ASN A 112 -8.27 -4.02 7.23
N ASN A 113 -7.29 -3.75 8.10
CA ASN A 113 -7.33 -4.20 9.49
C ASN A 113 -8.62 -3.80 10.20
N ILE A 114 -8.96 -2.51 10.18
CA ILE A 114 -10.14 -2.03 10.90
C ILE A 114 -11.44 -2.55 10.29
N CYS A 115 -11.52 -2.66 8.96
CA CYS A 115 -12.68 -3.22 8.27
C CYS A 115 -12.84 -4.71 8.56
N ASP A 116 -11.76 -5.50 8.56
CA ASP A 116 -11.79 -6.93 8.87
C ASP A 116 -12.29 -7.17 10.30
N ILE A 117 -11.77 -6.42 11.28
CA ILE A 117 -12.23 -6.50 12.67
C ILE A 117 -13.70 -6.10 12.77
N ALA A 118 -14.12 -5.01 12.11
CA ALA A 118 -15.51 -4.55 12.10
C ALA A 118 -16.46 -5.61 11.55
N LEU A 119 -16.07 -6.29 10.46
CA LEU A 119 -16.87 -7.35 9.84
C LEU A 119 -16.96 -8.59 10.73
N VAL A 120 -15.85 -9.04 11.33
CA VAL A 120 -15.83 -10.22 12.21
C VAL A 120 -16.71 -10.01 13.44
N ILE A 121 -16.54 -8.86 14.13
CA ILE A 121 -17.33 -8.57 15.32
C ILE A 121 -18.78 -8.27 14.95
N GLY A 122 -19.02 -7.52 13.84
CA GLY A 122 -20.36 -7.25 13.32
C GLY A 122 -21.12 -8.53 13.03
N TYR A 123 -20.48 -9.50 12.37
CA TYR A 123 -21.05 -10.81 12.11
C TYR A 123 -21.41 -11.56 13.40
N SER A 124 -20.50 -11.61 14.38
CA SER A 124 -20.72 -12.28 15.66
C SER A 124 -21.91 -11.68 16.43
N ARG A 125 -22.13 -10.37 16.27
CA ARG A 125 -23.25 -9.63 16.91
C ARG A 125 -24.50 -9.54 16.03
N LYS A 126 -24.49 -10.16 14.83
CA LYS A 126 -25.61 -10.16 13.87
C LYS A 126 -26.04 -8.75 13.45
N LEU A 127 -25.09 -7.82 13.34
CA LEU A 127 -25.38 -6.47 12.87
C LEU A 127 -25.78 -6.49 11.39
N GLN A 128 -26.74 -5.64 11.02
CA GLN A 128 -27.17 -5.50 9.63
C GLN A 128 -26.21 -4.59 8.82
N GLY A 129 -25.47 -3.72 9.49
CA GLY A 129 -24.49 -2.81 8.93
C GLY A 129 -23.58 -2.23 10.01
N ILE A 130 -22.54 -1.55 9.57
CA ILE A 130 -21.57 -0.85 10.41
C ILE A 130 -21.85 0.64 10.31
N ASP A 131 -22.44 1.20 11.34
CA ASP A 131 -22.73 2.63 11.46
C ASP A 131 -21.57 3.41 12.13
N ALA A 132 -21.73 4.72 12.25
CA ALA A 132 -20.73 5.61 12.85
C ALA A 132 -20.46 5.27 14.31
N ASP A 133 -21.50 5.00 15.10
CA ASP A 133 -21.37 4.69 16.53
C ASP A 133 -20.58 3.41 16.76
N TRP A 134 -20.81 2.40 15.91
CA TRP A 134 -20.10 1.16 15.95
C TRP A 134 -18.63 1.34 15.54
N ALA A 135 -18.39 2.04 14.43
CA ALA A 135 -17.04 2.33 13.95
C ALA A 135 -16.24 3.11 15.01
N GLN A 136 -16.84 4.09 15.66
CA GLN A 136 -16.19 4.88 16.70
C GLN A 136 -15.80 4.05 17.93
N ARG A 137 -16.68 3.18 18.41
CA ARG A 137 -16.37 2.27 19.53
C ARG A 137 -15.23 1.31 19.19
N LEU A 138 -15.23 0.79 17.97
CA LEU A 138 -14.17 -0.10 17.51
C LEU A 138 -12.82 0.62 17.45
N ILE A 139 -12.78 1.83 16.89
CA ILE A 139 -11.58 2.66 16.81
C ILE A 139 -11.04 3.02 18.19
N GLN A 140 -11.92 3.32 19.16
CA GLN A 140 -11.52 3.60 20.55
C GLN A 140 -10.88 2.35 21.20
N ALA A 141 -11.48 1.18 20.99
CA ALA A 141 -10.92 -0.07 21.51
C ALA A 141 -9.53 -0.37 20.90
N GLU A 142 -9.35 -0.14 19.59
CA GLU A 142 -8.06 -0.33 18.91
C GLU A 142 -6.97 0.66 19.37
N ARG A 143 -7.35 1.86 19.80
CA ARG A 143 -6.41 2.84 20.39
C ARG A 143 -5.95 2.48 21.79
N GLY A 144 -6.59 1.55 22.44
CA GLY A 144 -6.34 1.23 23.85
C GLY A 144 -6.97 2.24 24.83
N ASP A 145 -7.84 3.12 24.36
CA ASP A 145 -8.51 4.15 25.18
C ASP A 145 -9.75 3.58 25.91
N GLY A 146 -9.91 2.26 25.94
CA GLY A 146 -11.11 1.57 26.44
C GLY A 146 -10.89 0.73 27.70
N ALA A 147 -9.94 1.12 28.56
CA ALA A 147 -9.75 0.48 29.87
C ALA A 147 -9.96 1.46 31.01
#